data_d93ac7ce5d18227b038f8070d2509ad2
#
_entry.id   d93ac7ce5d18227b038f8070d2509ad2
#
_cell.length_a   1.000
_cell.length_b   1.000
_cell.length_c   1.000
_cell.angle_alpha   90.00
_cell.angle_beta   90.00
_cell.angle_gamma   90.00
#
_symmetry.space_group_name_H-M   'P 1'
#
loop_
_entity.id
_entity.type
_entity.pdbx_description
1 polymer ?
#
loop_
_entity_poly.entity_id
_entity_poly.type
_entity_poly.pdbx_seq_one_letter_code
_entity_poly.pdbx_strand_id
1 'polypeptide(L)'
;MELTTQEEYSRMLKQLLPPGPAWPRGDATSLMGMMIEVWAEEFSRVDSRVRTLMREADPRFAVETFENWLDDWGLPDDCIRAWSSANQTTLRTLLMYKIKNIGRQDRSYFVELAEMFGYRIVIDEFRQHSVQSTSMDAVCGENWRHIWRVDVMTGAGSVMGYHNMLGPVNEALAWWGDRLIECLIKRYKPAHTDLYFGYYSFEGDNA
;
A
#
# COMPACT_ATOMS: atom_id res chain seq x y z
N MET A 1 -21.76 -2.80 16.56
CA MET A 1 -22.61 -4.01 16.57
C MET A 1 -21.98 -4.96 17.56
N GLU A 2 -22.63 -5.18 18.70
CA GLU A 2 -22.08 -6.01 19.77
C GLU A 2 -22.04 -7.48 19.36
N LEU A 3 -21.07 -8.22 19.91
CA LEU A 3 -20.96 -9.66 19.70
C LEU A 3 -22.09 -10.34 20.44
N THR A 4 -22.87 -11.17 19.77
CA THR A 4 -23.87 -12.01 20.42
C THR A 4 -23.14 -13.10 21.19
N THR A 5 -23.29 -13.11 22.50
CA THR A 5 -22.57 -14.03 23.38
C THR A 5 -23.20 -15.44 23.33
N GLN A 6 -22.44 -16.45 23.74
CA GLN A 6 -22.96 -17.82 23.88
C GLN A 6 -24.19 -17.84 24.76
N GLU A 7 -24.23 -17.06 25.86
CA GLU A 7 -25.38 -17.00 26.77
C GLU A 7 -26.63 -16.45 26.09
N GLU A 8 -26.47 -15.47 25.20
CA GLU A 8 -27.59 -14.91 24.44
C GLU A 8 -28.14 -15.92 23.42
N TYR A 9 -27.25 -16.66 22.74
CA TYR A 9 -27.68 -17.75 21.86
C TYR A 9 -28.37 -18.88 22.64
N SER A 10 -27.84 -19.27 23.78
CA SER A 10 -28.47 -20.25 24.67
C SER A 10 -29.89 -19.79 25.09
N ARG A 11 -30.02 -18.51 25.47
CA ARG A 11 -31.32 -17.94 25.81
C ARG A 11 -32.30 -17.96 24.62
N MET A 12 -31.86 -17.54 23.46
CA MET A 12 -32.68 -17.57 22.23
C MET A 12 -33.13 -18.99 21.87
N LEU A 13 -32.22 -19.96 21.88
CA LEU A 13 -32.53 -21.35 21.62
C LEU A 13 -33.53 -21.95 22.63
N LYS A 14 -33.38 -21.65 23.90
CA LYS A 14 -34.34 -22.06 24.95
C LYS A 14 -35.72 -21.47 24.72
N GLN A 15 -35.83 -20.26 24.16
CA GLN A 15 -37.11 -19.63 23.88
C GLN A 15 -37.84 -20.30 22.69
N LEU A 16 -37.09 -20.92 21.74
CA LEU A 16 -37.67 -21.65 20.63
C LEU A 16 -38.29 -23.01 21.00
N LEU A 17 -37.97 -23.54 22.18
CA LEU A 17 -38.56 -24.80 22.64
C LEU A 17 -40.05 -24.64 22.86
N PRO A 18 -40.87 -25.67 22.54
CA PRO A 18 -42.29 -25.68 22.85
C PRO A 18 -42.57 -25.53 24.35
N PRO A 19 -43.70 -24.94 24.77
CA PRO A 19 -44.09 -24.91 26.17
C PRO A 19 -44.50 -26.30 26.67
N GLY A 20 -44.11 -26.64 27.87
CA GLY A 20 -44.56 -27.88 28.54
C GLY A 20 -43.47 -28.56 29.36
N PRO A 21 -43.86 -29.47 30.23
CA PRO A 21 -42.95 -30.13 31.20
C PRO A 21 -41.97 -31.10 30.51
N ALA A 22 -42.26 -31.52 29.28
CA ALA A 22 -41.35 -32.34 28.48
C ALA A 22 -40.11 -31.57 27.95
N TRP A 23 -40.13 -30.22 28.01
CA TRP A 23 -39.06 -29.34 27.52
C TRP A 23 -38.50 -28.50 28.66
N PRO A 24 -37.51 -29.02 29.42
CA PRO A 24 -36.98 -28.35 30.60
C PRO A 24 -36.10 -27.15 30.22
N ARG A 25 -36.70 -25.99 29.98
CA ARG A 25 -35.99 -24.75 29.56
C ARG A 25 -35.00 -24.22 30.61
N GLY A 26 -35.25 -24.51 31.87
CA GLY A 26 -34.44 -24.01 33.00
C GLY A 26 -33.37 -24.98 33.50
N ASP A 27 -33.38 -26.22 33.04
CA ASP A 27 -32.45 -27.24 33.53
C ASP A 27 -31.30 -27.44 32.55
N ALA A 28 -30.14 -26.82 32.86
CA ALA A 28 -28.92 -26.95 32.11
C ALA A 28 -28.28 -28.35 32.17
N THR A 29 -28.67 -29.17 33.18
CA THR A 29 -28.12 -30.52 33.39
C THR A 29 -28.87 -31.59 32.60
N SER A 30 -30.03 -31.25 32.06
CA SER A 30 -30.78 -32.15 31.18
C SER A 30 -30.01 -32.35 29.84
N LEU A 31 -30.24 -33.51 29.20
CA LEU A 31 -29.63 -33.79 27.91
C LEU A 31 -29.97 -32.69 26.88
N MET A 32 -31.20 -32.22 26.86
CA MET A 32 -31.62 -31.10 25.98
C MET A 32 -30.89 -29.80 26.35
N GLY A 33 -30.74 -29.50 27.66
CA GLY A 33 -29.97 -28.32 28.11
C GLY A 33 -28.51 -28.37 27.62
N MET A 34 -27.85 -29.51 27.78
CA MET A 34 -26.49 -29.69 27.32
C MET A 34 -26.35 -29.53 25.79
N MET A 35 -27.30 -30.09 25.00
CA MET A 35 -27.30 -29.90 23.53
C MET A 35 -27.46 -28.43 23.14
N ILE A 36 -28.33 -27.69 23.83
CA ILE A 36 -28.55 -26.26 23.57
C ILE A 36 -27.27 -25.46 23.87
N GLU A 37 -26.55 -25.77 24.94
CA GLU A 37 -25.30 -25.08 25.22
C GLU A 37 -24.22 -25.32 24.15
N VAL A 38 -24.09 -26.56 23.64
CA VAL A 38 -23.19 -26.91 22.56
C VAL A 38 -23.57 -26.16 21.26
N TRP A 39 -24.86 -26.12 20.91
CA TRP A 39 -25.31 -25.36 19.76
C TRP A 39 -25.12 -23.86 19.93
N ALA A 40 -25.34 -23.32 21.12
CA ALA A 40 -25.11 -21.91 21.41
C ALA A 40 -23.63 -21.51 21.22
N GLU A 41 -22.72 -22.39 21.64
CA GLU A 41 -21.30 -22.23 21.47
C GLU A 41 -20.96 -22.16 19.96
N GLU A 42 -21.46 -23.13 19.17
CA GLU A 42 -21.24 -23.16 17.74
C GLU A 42 -21.85 -21.96 16.99
N PHE A 43 -23.05 -21.52 17.35
CA PHE A 43 -23.63 -20.31 16.76
C PHE A 43 -22.83 -19.06 17.09
N SER A 44 -22.36 -18.92 18.33
CA SER A 44 -21.50 -17.82 18.73
C SER A 44 -20.16 -17.84 17.97
N ARG A 45 -19.56 -19.03 17.78
CA ARG A 45 -18.35 -19.23 17.01
C ARG A 45 -18.54 -18.82 15.53
N VAL A 46 -19.64 -19.26 14.91
CA VAL A 46 -19.96 -18.94 13.51
C VAL A 46 -20.21 -17.44 13.35
N ASP A 47 -20.97 -16.80 14.23
CA ASP A 47 -21.23 -15.36 14.19
C ASP A 47 -19.94 -14.57 14.32
N SER A 48 -19.07 -14.96 15.24
CA SER A 48 -17.73 -14.37 15.39
C SER A 48 -16.93 -14.49 14.09
N ARG A 49 -16.97 -15.66 13.44
CA ARG A 49 -16.27 -15.90 12.18
C ARG A 49 -16.82 -15.06 11.03
N VAL A 50 -18.13 -14.93 10.93
CA VAL A 50 -18.79 -14.06 9.93
C VAL A 50 -18.34 -12.61 10.10
N ARG A 51 -18.30 -12.12 11.33
CA ARG A 51 -17.82 -10.75 11.60
C ARG A 51 -16.34 -10.57 11.26
N THR A 52 -15.52 -11.59 11.53
CA THR A 52 -14.11 -11.58 11.10
C THR A 52 -14.03 -11.50 9.58
N LEU A 53 -14.79 -12.30 8.85
CA LEU A 53 -14.83 -12.24 7.38
C LEU A 53 -15.26 -10.88 6.84
N MET A 54 -16.23 -10.23 7.49
CA MET A 54 -16.63 -8.87 7.11
C MET A 54 -15.48 -7.85 7.28
N ARG A 55 -14.64 -8.03 8.29
CA ARG A 55 -13.44 -7.19 8.48
C ARG A 55 -12.33 -7.53 7.50
N GLU A 56 -12.16 -8.80 7.19
CA GLU A 56 -11.19 -9.28 6.20
C GLU A 56 -11.53 -8.85 4.76
N ALA A 57 -12.80 -8.54 4.49
CA ALA A 57 -13.24 -7.99 3.20
C ALA A 57 -12.75 -6.55 2.96
N ASP A 58 -12.25 -5.85 3.99
CA ASP A 58 -11.64 -4.53 3.86
C ASP A 58 -10.11 -4.67 3.95
N PRO A 59 -9.37 -4.36 2.88
CA PRO A 59 -7.91 -4.51 2.85
C PRO A 59 -7.19 -3.65 3.91
N ARG A 60 -7.85 -2.63 4.45
CA ARG A 60 -7.30 -1.82 5.54
C ARG A 60 -7.14 -2.60 6.84
N PHE A 61 -8.05 -3.55 7.07
CA PHE A 61 -8.14 -4.32 8.32
C PHE A 61 -7.84 -5.80 8.14
N ALA A 62 -7.71 -6.26 6.90
CA ALA A 62 -7.40 -7.64 6.57
C ALA A 62 -6.09 -8.11 7.24
N VAL A 63 -6.10 -9.28 7.85
CA VAL A 63 -4.96 -9.93 8.50
C VAL A 63 -4.75 -11.31 7.91
N GLU A 64 -5.77 -12.17 7.94
CA GLU A 64 -5.70 -13.53 7.43
C GLU A 64 -5.68 -13.56 5.90
N THR A 65 -6.45 -12.69 5.25
CA THR A 65 -6.56 -12.61 3.78
C THR A 65 -5.63 -11.57 3.16
N PHE A 66 -4.75 -10.94 3.94
CA PHE A 66 -3.91 -9.86 3.47
C PHE A 66 -2.98 -10.28 2.33
N GLU A 67 -2.41 -11.49 2.38
CA GLU A 67 -1.58 -12.03 1.31
C GLU A 67 -2.38 -12.24 0.02
N ASN A 68 -3.61 -12.73 0.11
CA ASN A 68 -4.49 -12.88 -1.04
C ASN A 68 -4.79 -11.51 -1.69
N TRP A 69 -5.02 -10.48 -0.87
CA TRP A 69 -5.16 -9.11 -1.36
C TRP A 69 -3.93 -8.61 -2.10
N LEU A 70 -2.73 -8.93 -1.60
CA LEU A 70 -1.48 -8.56 -2.28
C LEU A 70 -1.35 -9.28 -3.63
N ASP A 71 -1.63 -10.57 -3.67
CA ASP A 71 -1.55 -11.37 -4.90
C ASP A 71 -2.55 -10.90 -5.96
N ASP A 72 -3.81 -10.65 -5.57
CA ASP A 72 -4.86 -10.16 -6.47
C ASP A 72 -4.50 -8.82 -7.12
N TRP A 73 -3.77 -7.96 -6.38
CA TRP A 73 -3.30 -6.66 -6.87
C TRP A 73 -1.87 -6.69 -7.42
N GLY A 74 -1.25 -7.88 -7.51
CA GLY A 74 0.10 -8.06 -8.04
C GLY A 74 1.17 -7.33 -7.24
N LEU A 75 1.09 -7.42 -5.93
CA LEU A 75 2.09 -6.91 -4.99
C LEU A 75 2.81 -8.09 -4.31
N PRO A 76 4.11 -7.97 -3.98
CA PRO A 76 5.02 -6.89 -4.37
C PRO A 76 5.36 -6.92 -5.87
N ASP A 77 5.26 -5.80 -6.54
CA ASP A 77 5.67 -5.67 -7.94
C ASP A 77 7.20 -5.56 -8.07
N ASP A 78 7.70 -5.52 -9.32
CA ASP A 78 9.14 -5.54 -9.59
C ASP A 78 9.87 -4.33 -8.98
N CYS A 79 9.22 -3.17 -8.90
CA CYS A 79 9.77 -1.99 -8.26
C CYS A 79 9.96 -2.20 -6.75
N ILE A 80 8.99 -2.84 -6.11
CA ILE A 80 8.96 -3.06 -4.66
C ILE A 80 9.83 -4.26 -4.28
N ARG A 81 9.89 -5.31 -5.09
CA ARG A 81 10.80 -6.44 -4.87
C ARG A 81 12.27 -6.02 -4.83
N ALA A 82 12.63 -5.02 -5.62
CA ALA A 82 13.97 -4.45 -5.59
C ALA A 82 14.24 -3.62 -4.31
N TRP A 83 13.20 -3.31 -3.54
CA TRP A 83 13.27 -2.54 -2.30
C TRP A 83 13.29 -3.45 -1.09
N SER A 84 14.46 -3.70 -0.55
CA SER A 84 14.70 -4.67 0.54
C SER A 84 14.05 -4.31 1.88
N SER A 85 13.53 -3.10 2.04
CA SER A 85 12.93 -2.60 3.29
C SER A 85 11.39 -2.61 3.30
N ALA A 86 10.74 -3.27 2.34
CA ALA A 86 9.28 -3.38 2.30
C ALA A 86 8.75 -4.20 3.48
N ASN A 87 8.23 -3.51 4.49
CA ASN A 87 7.54 -4.13 5.61
C ASN A 87 6.02 -4.24 5.35
N GLN A 88 5.31 -4.97 6.19
CA GLN A 88 3.86 -5.17 6.05
C GLN A 88 3.08 -3.86 6.03
N THR A 89 3.50 -2.87 6.80
CA THR A 89 2.86 -1.54 6.84
C THR A 89 3.00 -0.83 5.49
N THR A 90 4.18 -0.88 4.89
CA THR A 90 4.45 -0.30 3.57
C THR A 90 3.64 -1.01 2.49
N LEU A 91 3.59 -2.36 2.51
CA LEU A 91 2.79 -3.12 1.56
C LEU A 91 1.30 -2.80 1.67
N ARG A 92 0.79 -2.57 2.88
CA ARG A 92 -0.59 -2.14 3.11
C ARG A 92 -0.86 -0.74 2.53
N THR A 93 0.06 0.20 2.73
CA THR A 93 -0.04 1.55 2.15
C THR A 93 -0.06 1.50 0.63
N LEU A 94 0.81 0.68 0.03
CA LEU A 94 0.87 0.44 -1.40
C LEU A 94 -0.40 -0.19 -1.96
N LEU A 95 -0.94 -1.19 -1.26
CA LEU A 95 -2.20 -1.82 -1.63
C LEU A 95 -3.32 -0.79 -1.64
N MET A 96 -3.44 0.00 -0.59
CA MET A 96 -4.44 1.07 -0.50
C MET A 96 -4.28 2.12 -1.59
N TYR A 97 -3.04 2.46 -1.92
CA TYR A 97 -2.77 3.34 -3.05
C TYR A 97 -3.25 2.75 -4.36
N LYS A 98 -2.86 1.50 -4.68
CA LYS A 98 -3.28 0.83 -5.93
C LYS A 98 -4.81 0.76 -6.07
N ILE A 99 -5.52 0.47 -4.98
CA ILE A 99 -7.00 0.39 -4.96
C ILE A 99 -7.63 1.77 -5.24
N LYS A 100 -7.06 2.84 -4.70
CA LYS A 100 -7.60 4.20 -4.83
C LYS A 100 -7.12 4.93 -6.08
N ASN A 101 -6.02 4.48 -6.67
CA ASN A 101 -5.36 5.18 -7.75
C ASN A 101 -6.13 5.02 -9.07
N ILE A 102 -6.69 6.13 -9.54
CA ILE A 102 -7.38 6.18 -10.84
C ILE A 102 -6.39 6.43 -11.98
N GLY A 103 -5.13 6.76 -11.67
CA GLY A 103 -4.11 7.15 -12.63
C GLY A 103 -4.36 8.55 -13.20
N ARG A 104 -3.42 9.44 -12.99
CA ARG A 104 -3.42 10.80 -13.56
C ARG A 104 -2.05 11.06 -14.19
N GLN A 105 -1.96 12.07 -15.04
CA GLN A 105 -0.72 12.44 -15.72
C GLN A 105 -0.30 13.89 -15.41
N ASP A 106 -0.92 14.49 -14.41
CA ASP A 106 -0.58 15.82 -13.93
C ASP A 106 0.62 15.80 -12.97
N ARG A 107 1.31 16.92 -12.86
CA ARG A 107 2.48 17.04 -11.96
C ARG A 107 2.15 16.73 -10.52
N SER A 108 1.01 17.20 -10.04
CA SER A 108 0.57 16.98 -8.66
C SER A 108 0.44 15.51 -8.32
N TYR A 109 0.00 14.69 -9.27
CA TYR A 109 -0.10 13.26 -9.10
C TYR A 109 1.25 12.58 -8.81
N PHE A 110 2.30 12.95 -9.55
CA PHE A 110 3.63 12.41 -9.33
C PHE A 110 4.25 12.89 -8.02
N VAL A 111 3.96 14.13 -7.62
CA VAL A 111 4.38 14.66 -6.32
C VAL A 111 3.70 13.90 -5.17
N GLU A 112 2.36 13.75 -5.23
CA GLU A 112 1.59 12.97 -4.26
C GLU A 112 2.07 11.52 -4.19
N LEU A 113 2.38 10.91 -5.34
CA LEU A 113 2.93 9.56 -5.41
C LEU A 113 4.27 9.46 -4.67
N ALA A 114 5.18 10.39 -4.92
CA ALA A 114 6.48 10.40 -4.28
C ALA A 114 6.39 10.65 -2.76
N GLU A 115 5.53 11.57 -2.33
CA GLU A 115 5.29 11.89 -0.92
C GLU A 115 4.79 10.69 -0.12
N MET A 116 3.96 9.84 -0.72
CA MET A 116 3.51 8.60 -0.07
C MET A 116 4.65 7.66 0.32
N PHE A 117 5.74 7.68 -0.45
CA PHE A 117 6.95 6.90 -0.17
C PHE A 117 7.98 7.68 0.65
N GLY A 118 7.63 8.90 1.08
CA GLY A 118 8.49 9.76 1.87
C GLY A 118 9.50 10.57 1.06
N TYR A 119 9.35 10.61 -0.26
CA TYR A 119 10.20 11.43 -1.13
C TYR A 119 9.58 12.80 -1.36
N ARG A 120 10.42 13.82 -1.32
CA ARG A 120 10.06 15.15 -1.80
C ARG A 120 10.66 15.36 -3.18
N ILE A 121 9.82 15.62 -4.18
CA ILE A 121 10.26 15.83 -5.55
C ILE A 121 9.80 17.18 -6.09
N VAL A 122 10.59 17.71 -7.03
CA VAL A 122 10.22 18.85 -7.86
C VAL A 122 10.27 18.41 -9.32
N ILE A 123 9.29 18.82 -10.11
CA ILE A 123 9.18 18.43 -11.51
C ILE A 123 9.36 19.67 -12.37
N ASP A 124 10.38 19.63 -13.25
CA ASP A 124 10.66 20.63 -14.24
C ASP A 124 10.40 20.11 -15.65
N GLU A 125 9.63 20.85 -16.42
CA GLU A 125 9.38 20.57 -17.84
C GLU A 125 10.20 21.49 -18.70
N PHE A 126 10.87 20.92 -19.69
CA PHE A 126 11.62 21.70 -20.66
C PHE A 126 10.72 22.26 -21.75
N ARG A 127 10.99 23.50 -22.14
CA ARG A 127 10.33 24.16 -23.25
C ARG A 127 11.32 24.41 -24.36
N GLN A 128 10.85 24.25 -25.59
CA GLN A 128 11.66 24.59 -26.73
C GLN A 128 11.99 26.09 -26.71
N HIS A 129 13.25 26.42 -26.99
CA HIS A 129 13.68 27.81 -27.15
C HIS A 129 12.96 28.45 -28.35
N SER A 130 12.37 29.59 -28.18
CA SER A 130 11.58 30.32 -29.19
C SER A 130 12.00 31.79 -29.25
N VAL A 131 11.48 32.51 -30.24
CA VAL A 131 11.73 33.95 -30.39
C VAL A 131 11.30 34.77 -29.19
N GLN A 132 10.39 34.24 -28.34
CA GLN A 132 9.91 34.88 -27.12
C GLN A 132 10.76 34.51 -25.91
N SER A 133 11.73 33.61 -26.04
CA SER A 133 12.60 33.21 -24.97
C SER A 133 13.62 34.31 -24.66
N THR A 134 13.98 34.42 -23.39
CA THR A 134 14.99 35.36 -22.91
C THR A 134 16.38 34.75 -22.97
N SER A 135 17.42 35.58 -22.84
CA SER A 135 18.82 35.11 -22.82
C SER A 135 19.15 34.25 -21.60
N MET A 136 18.27 34.21 -20.61
CA MET A 136 18.41 33.37 -19.40
C MET A 136 17.72 32.01 -19.52
N ASP A 137 16.90 31.83 -20.55
CA ASP A 137 16.20 30.55 -20.80
C ASP A 137 17.15 29.54 -21.43
N ALA A 138 16.98 28.28 -21.00
CA ALA A 138 17.79 27.19 -21.55
C ALA A 138 17.56 27.02 -23.06
N VAL A 139 18.63 26.84 -23.80
CA VAL A 139 18.59 26.60 -25.26
C VAL A 139 18.24 25.14 -25.51
N CYS A 140 16.96 24.81 -25.50
CA CYS A 140 16.44 23.47 -25.76
C CYS A 140 15.91 23.33 -27.18
N GLY A 141 16.30 22.27 -27.87
CA GLY A 141 15.76 21.91 -29.19
C GLY A 141 14.35 21.33 -29.11
N GLU A 142 13.75 21.00 -30.24
CA GLU A 142 12.38 20.50 -30.36
C GLU A 142 12.15 19.20 -29.54
N ASN A 143 13.12 18.31 -29.50
CA ASN A 143 13.03 17.02 -28.83
C ASN A 143 12.85 17.15 -27.29
N TRP A 144 13.29 18.27 -26.72
CA TRP A 144 13.18 18.52 -25.28
C TRP A 144 11.74 18.77 -24.80
N ARG A 145 10.84 19.03 -25.72
CA ARG A 145 9.39 19.20 -25.40
C ARG A 145 8.78 17.99 -24.72
N HIS A 146 9.30 16.81 -24.99
CA HIS A 146 8.81 15.54 -24.45
C HIS A 146 9.67 15.02 -23.30
N ILE A 147 10.56 15.83 -22.79
CA ILE A 147 11.47 15.48 -21.71
C ILE A 147 11.13 16.34 -20.50
N TRP A 148 11.13 15.71 -19.35
CA TRP A 148 10.96 16.39 -18.09
C TRP A 148 11.94 15.85 -17.05
N ARG A 149 12.28 16.68 -16.07
CA ARG A 149 13.24 16.36 -15.03
C ARG A 149 12.51 16.21 -13.70
N VAL A 150 12.87 15.18 -12.96
CA VAL A 150 12.41 14.93 -11.61
C VAL A 150 13.59 15.12 -10.68
N ASP A 151 13.57 16.20 -9.92
CA ASP A 151 14.56 16.50 -8.91
C ASP A 151 14.10 15.91 -7.58
N VAL A 152 14.81 14.89 -7.12
CA VAL A 152 14.53 14.21 -5.86
C VAL A 152 15.37 14.88 -4.76
N MET A 153 14.66 15.46 -3.80
CA MET A 153 15.29 16.07 -2.63
C MET A 153 15.48 14.99 -1.58
N THR A 154 16.68 14.48 -1.48
CA THR A 154 17.04 13.49 -0.47
C THR A 154 17.56 14.21 0.77
N GLY A 155 17.07 13.80 1.94
CA GLY A 155 17.75 14.11 3.20
C GLY A 155 19.15 13.50 3.17
N ALA A 156 20.03 13.88 4.09
CA ALA A 156 21.47 13.60 4.14
C ALA A 156 21.96 12.13 4.05
N GLY A 157 21.13 11.23 3.51
CA GLY A 157 21.50 9.86 3.16
C GLY A 157 21.82 9.77 1.67
N SER A 158 23.08 9.70 1.31
CA SER A 158 23.50 9.64 -0.08
C SER A 158 22.91 8.42 -0.79
N VAL A 159 22.25 8.69 -1.89
CA VAL A 159 21.77 7.70 -2.86
C VAL A 159 22.94 7.21 -3.73
N MET A 160 24.16 7.20 -3.20
CA MET A 160 25.34 6.68 -3.88
C MET A 160 25.72 5.34 -3.24
N GLY A 161 25.81 4.33 -4.07
CA GLY A 161 26.39 3.05 -3.70
C GLY A 161 27.66 2.79 -4.49
N TYR A 162 28.60 2.14 -3.85
CA TYR A 162 29.86 1.72 -4.46
C TYR A 162 29.95 0.19 -4.49
N HIS A 163 30.52 -0.33 -5.55
CA HIS A 163 30.79 -1.76 -5.64
C HIS A 163 31.79 -2.18 -4.55
N ASN A 164 31.49 -3.23 -3.84
CA ASN A 164 32.40 -3.81 -2.87
C ASN A 164 33.34 -4.80 -3.58
N MET A 165 34.61 -4.87 -3.20
CA MET A 165 35.59 -5.81 -3.75
C MET A 165 35.18 -7.29 -3.65
N LEU A 166 34.18 -7.62 -2.82
CA LEU A 166 33.62 -8.97 -2.66
C LEU A 166 32.37 -9.22 -3.53
N GLY A 167 31.91 -8.22 -4.29
CA GLY A 167 30.73 -8.33 -5.15
C GLY A 167 31.04 -8.97 -6.52
N PRO A 168 30.02 -9.35 -7.27
CA PRO A 168 30.18 -9.95 -8.61
C PRO A 168 30.76 -8.96 -9.60
N VAL A 169 31.66 -9.46 -10.47
CA VAL A 169 32.45 -8.66 -11.42
C VAL A 169 31.60 -7.93 -12.48
N ASN A 170 30.35 -8.32 -12.64
CA ASN A 170 29.42 -7.77 -13.63
C ASN A 170 28.52 -6.66 -13.08
N GLU A 171 28.71 -6.23 -11.84
CA GLU A 171 27.98 -5.09 -11.30
C GLU A 171 28.67 -3.75 -11.62
N ALA A 172 27.85 -2.68 -11.64
CA ALA A 172 28.36 -1.33 -11.80
C ALA A 172 29.30 -0.93 -10.64
N LEU A 173 30.45 -0.32 -10.95
CA LEU A 173 31.44 0.10 -9.94
C LEU A 173 30.89 1.14 -8.96
N ALA A 174 29.97 1.97 -9.43
CA ALA A 174 29.22 2.90 -8.59
C ALA A 174 27.83 3.11 -9.20
N TRP A 175 26.87 3.35 -8.36
CA TRP A 175 25.53 3.74 -8.79
C TRP A 175 25.05 4.91 -7.93
N TRP A 176 24.27 5.76 -8.52
CA TRP A 176 23.55 6.83 -7.84
C TRP A 176 22.08 6.74 -8.25
N GLY A 177 21.23 7.25 -7.38
CA GLY A 177 19.81 7.21 -7.61
C GLY A 177 19.08 6.25 -6.67
N ASP A 178 17.79 6.47 -6.52
CA ASP A 178 16.92 5.59 -5.76
C ASP A 178 16.08 4.76 -6.72
N ARG A 179 16.35 3.44 -6.73
CA ARG A 179 15.69 2.50 -7.64
C ARG A 179 14.17 2.47 -7.46
N LEU A 180 13.67 2.71 -6.23
CA LEU A 180 12.23 2.66 -5.98
C LEU A 180 11.51 3.81 -6.66
N ILE A 181 11.92 5.05 -6.38
CA ILE A 181 11.25 6.24 -6.93
C ILE A 181 11.41 6.31 -8.46
N GLU A 182 12.59 5.95 -8.97
CA GLU A 182 12.81 5.89 -10.43
C GLU A 182 11.90 4.86 -11.11
N CYS A 183 11.81 3.65 -10.54
CA CYS A 183 10.98 2.58 -11.08
C CYS A 183 9.51 3.00 -11.07
N LEU A 184 9.03 3.59 -9.96
CA LEU A 184 7.65 4.02 -9.83
C LEU A 184 7.30 5.11 -10.85
N ILE A 185 8.11 6.16 -10.95
CA ILE A 185 7.83 7.25 -11.88
C ILE A 185 7.94 6.77 -13.35
N LYS A 186 8.95 5.97 -13.69
CA LYS A 186 9.10 5.37 -15.02
C LYS A 186 7.89 4.52 -15.43
N ARG A 187 7.26 3.85 -14.47
CA ARG A 187 6.08 2.99 -14.71
C ARG A 187 4.82 3.80 -15.03
N TYR A 188 4.62 4.93 -14.36
CA TYR A 188 3.41 5.74 -14.51
C TYR A 188 3.58 6.91 -15.50
N LYS A 189 4.77 7.18 -15.99
CA LYS A 189 5.01 8.26 -16.94
C LYS A 189 4.21 8.07 -18.23
N PRO A 190 3.82 9.17 -18.91
CA PRO A 190 3.26 9.08 -20.25
C PRO A 190 4.23 8.39 -21.23
N ALA A 191 3.70 7.51 -22.08
CA ALA A 191 4.52 6.65 -22.94
C ALA A 191 5.41 7.43 -23.93
N HIS A 192 4.97 8.64 -24.34
CA HIS A 192 5.66 9.48 -25.30
C HIS A 192 6.69 10.43 -24.67
N THR A 193 6.93 10.33 -23.36
CA THR A 193 7.87 11.22 -22.65
C THR A 193 9.08 10.48 -22.14
N ASP A 194 10.19 11.22 -22.00
CA ASP A 194 11.40 10.75 -21.35
C ASP A 194 11.69 11.50 -20.07
N LEU A 195 12.42 10.83 -19.16
CA LEU A 195 12.70 11.29 -17.81
C LEU A 195 14.19 11.42 -17.55
N TYR A 196 14.56 12.52 -16.91
CA TYR A 196 15.83 12.64 -16.23
C TYR A 196 15.63 12.81 -14.73
N PHE A 197 16.47 12.15 -13.95
CA PHE A 197 16.45 12.26 -12.49
C PHE A 197 17.65 13.11 -12.03
N GLY A 198 17.35 14.10 -11.20
CA GLY A 198 18.34 14.87 -10.43
C GLY A 198 18.21 14.51 -8.96
N TYR A 199 19.33 14.46 -8.24
CA TYR A 199 19.37 14.19 -6.81
C TYR A 199 20.10 15.34 -6.13
N TYR A 200 19.41 16.00 -5.20
CA TYR A 200 19.95 17.12 -4.46
C TYR A 200 19.94 16.79 -2.98
N SER A 201 21.10 16.93 -2.33
CA SER A 201 21.18 16.89 -0.87
C SER A 201 20.65 18.21 -0.31
N PHE A 202 19.74 18.15 0.65
CA PHE A 202 19.46 19.29 1.50
C PHE A 202 20.69 19.53 2.38
N GLU A 203 21.53 20.48 2.02
CA GLU A 203 22.29 21.18 3.04
C GLU A 203 21.28 22.03 3.80
N GLY A 204 21.01 21.63 5.05
CA GLY A 204 20.12 22.39 5.91
C GLY A 204 20.61 23.81 6.00
N ASP A 205 19.74 24.78 5.75
CA ASP A 205 19.94 26.16 6.13
C ASP A 205 20.25 26.20 7.63
N ASN A 206 21.55 26.18 7.98
CA ASN A 206 22.03 26.63 9.23
C ASN A 206 22.09 28.16 9.14
N ALA A 207 21.00 28.83 9.48
CA ALA A 207 20.97 30.24 9.84
C ALA A 207 20.24 30.37 11.17
#